data_8baa5ffa31ed791c8edbebfdc454e97e
#
_entry.id   8baa5ffa31ed791c8edbebfdc454e97e
#
_cell.length_a   1.000
_cell.length_b   1.000
_cell.length_c   1.000
_cell.angle_alpha   90.00
_cell.angle_beta   90.00
_cell.angle_gamma   90.00
#
_symmetry.space_group_name_H-M   'P 1'
#
loop_
_entity.id
_entity.type
_entity.pdbx_description
1 polymer ?
#
loop_
_entity_poly.entity_id
_entity_poly.type
_entity_poly.pdbx_seq_one_letter_code
_entity_poly.pdbx_strand_id
1 'polypeptide(L)'
;MSYQHCWVDGSAIDLPVGKVVCVGRNYAAHAKELGNEVPDAPILFIKPASSIVPMNTPLALPQGQGEVHHEVEIALLVSERMRNVDAKTAPWKIAGYGIGLDLTLRDLQSELKAKGHPWERAKSFDGACPLSGFVDARGISGKQPLNISLAVNGAMRQQGSTTQMLFPIFELIAQMSEIFTLEPGDVVLTGTPSGVAALHSGDVFHAKLGNALTVEGSVA
;
A
#
# COMPACT_ATOMS: atom_id res chain seq x y z
N MET A 1 15.23 15.23 -4.60
CA MET A 1 15.38 15.06 -3.13
C MET A 1 15.05 13.60 -2.83
N SER A 2 15.75 12.96 -1.87
CA SER A 2 15.39 11.61 -1.41
C SER A 2 14.08 11.68 -0.61
N TYR A 3 13.23 10.66 -0.71
CA TYR A 3 12.03 10.53 0.12
C TYR A 3 12.40 10.46 1.61
N GLN A 4 11.54 11.01 2.46
CA GLN A 4 11.60 10.88 3.93
C GLN A 4 10.19 10.68 4.46
N HIS A 5 10.02 9.78 5.43
CA HIS A 5 8.74 9.63 6.10
C HIS A 5 8.37 10.91 6.85
N CYS A 6 7.10 11.31 6.79
CA CYS A 6 6.59 12.48 7.49
C CYS A 6 5.23 12.18 8.15
N TRP A 7 4.92 12.93 9.18
CA TRP A 7 3.58 12.99 9.72
C TRP A 7 2.65 13.79 8.80
N VAL A 8 1.35 13.71 9.03
CA VAL A 8 0.34 14.45 8.23
C VAL A 8 0.47 15.96 8.32
N ASP A 9 1.12 16.49 9.35
CA ASP A 9 1.43 17.91 9.50
C ASP A 9 2.69 18.34 8.74
N GLY A 10 3.35 17.43 8.05
CA GLY A 10 4.58 17.65 7.30
C GLY A 10 5.87 17.54 8.11
N SER A 11 5.80 17.36 9.42
CA SER A 11 7.00 17.16 10.24
C SER A 11 7.66 15.81 9.92
N ALA A 12 9.00 15.79 9.90
CA ALA A 12 9.77 14.60 9.58
C ALA A 12 9.64 13.53 10.68
N ILE A 13 9.62 12.27 10.26
CA ILE A 13 9.72 11.12 11.16
C ILE A 13 11.17 10.66 11.16
N ASP A 14 11.78 10.58 12.35
CA ASP A 14 13.16 10.12 12.51
C ASP A 14 13.27 8.59 12.44
N LEU A 15 12.93 8.06 11.26
CA LEU A 15 13.07 6.67 10.90
C LEU A 15 13.71 6.56 9.51
N PRO A 16 14.56 5.56 9.26
CA PRO A 16 15.12 5.33 7.93
C PRO A 16 14.01 5.01 6.92
N VAL A 17 14.28 5.13 5.64
CA VAL A 17 13.38 4.66 4.58
C VAL A 17 13.80 3.24 4.20
N GLY A 18 12.98 2.28 4.62
CA GLY A 18 13.20 0.86 4.39
C GLY A 18 12.47 0.32 3.16
N LYS A 19 12.34 -1.01 3.11
CA LYS A 19 11.52 -1.69 2.10
C LYS A 19 10.02 -1.54 2.38
N VAL A 20 9.21 -1.78 1.36
CA VAL A 20 7.76 -1.91 1.51
C VAL A 20 7.39 -3.37 1.31
N VAL A 21 6.80 -4.00 2.33
CA VAL A 21 6.28 -5.37 2.24
C VAL A 21 4.80 -5.31 1.92
N CYS A 22 4.41 -5.96 0.85
CA CYS A 22 3.07 -5.89 0.27
C CYS A 22 2.39 -7.26 0.27
N VAL A 23 1.05 -7.27 0.26
CA VAL A 23 0.25 -8.47 0.06
C VAL A 23 -0.64 -8.34 -1.17
N GLY A 24 -0.63 -9.34 -2.03
CA GLY A 24 -1.57 -9.47 -3.13
C GLY A 24 -2.85 -10.18 -2.69
N ARG A 25 -4.01 -9.76 -3.26
CA ARG A 25 -5.31 -10.44 -3.11
C ARG A 25 -5.83 -10.53 -1.67
N ASN A 26 -5.69 -9.48 -0.87
CA ASN A 26 -6.20 -9.47 0.51
C ASN A 26 -7.68 -9.08 0.64
N TYR A 27 -8.38 -8.86 -0.48
CA TYR A 27 -9.83 -8.62 -0.56
C TYR A 27 -10.45 -9.59 -1.57
N ALA A 28 -11.43 -10.39 -1.12
CA ALA A 28 -12.08 -11.39 -1.99
C ALA A 28 -12.71 -10.78 -3.25
N ALA A 29 -13.33 -9.60 -3.13
CA ALA A 29 -13.92 -8.88 -4.26
C ALA A 29 -12.87 -8.49 -5.30
N HIS A 30 -11.69 -8.02 -4.87
CA HIS A 30 -10.57 -7.71 -5.75
C HIS A 30 -9.98 -8.95 -6.44
N ALA A 31 -9.82 -10.06 -5.69
CA ALA A 31 -9.38 -11.32 -6.29
C ALA A 31 -10.33 -11.76 -7.42
N LYS A 32 -11.64 -11.71 -7.17
CA LYS A 32 -12.68 -12.05 -8.16
C LYS A 32 -12.71 -11.10 -9.36
N GLU A 33 -12.55 -9.79 -9.14
CA GLU A 33 -12.49 -8.76 -10.19
C GLU A 33 -11.42 -9.08 -11.24
N LEU A 34 -10.26 -9.56 -10.80
CA LEU A 34 -9.13 -9.94 -11.66
C LEU A 34 -9.14 -11.40 -12.10
N GLY A 35 -10.24 -12.14 -11.88
CA GLY A 35 -10.35 -13.56 -12.24
C GLY A 35 -9.38 -14.48 -11.49
N ASN A 36 -8.98 -14.09 -10.28
CA ASN A 36 -8.07 -14.89 -9.46
C ASN A 36 -8.84 -15.68 -8.39
N GLU A 37 -8.29 -16.81 -8.00
CA GLU A 37 -8.71 -17.54 -6.81
C GLU A 37 -8.36 -16.79 -5.53
N VAL A 38 -9.16 -17.02 -4.48
CA VAL A 38 -8.85 -16.55 -3.13
C VAL A 38 -7.70 -17.40 -2.60
N PRO A 39 -6.59 -16.79 -2.16
CA PRO A 39 -5.43 -17.54 -1.71
C PRO A 39 -5.63 -18.11 -0.30
N ASP A 40 -5.08 -19.31 -0.04
CA ASP A 40 -5.06 -19.93 1.29
C ASP A 40 -4.02 -19.31 2.23
N ALA A 41 -3.02 -18.62 1.69
CA ALA A 41 -1.96 -17.91 2.41
C ALA A 41 -1.64 -16.57 1.73
N PRO A 42 -1.11 -15.57 2.47
CA PRO A 42 -0.78 -14.28 1.89
C PRO A 42 0.26 -14.39 0.77
N ILE A 43 -0.05 -13.81 -0.39
CA ILE A 43 0.91 -13.70 -1.51
C ILE A 43 1.75 -12.45 -1.24
N LEU A 44 2.98 -12.64 -0.80
CA LEU A 44 3.85 -11.53 -0.39
C LEU A 44 4.82 -11.15 -1.51
N PHE A 45 5.08 -9.85 -1.62
CA PHE A 45 6.13 -9.29 -2.49
C PHE A 45 6.70 -8.02 -1.86
N ILE A 46 7.81 -7.52 -2.42
CA ILE A 46 8.52 -6.36 -1.87
C ILE A 46 8.64 -5.27 -2.92
N LYS A 47 8.45 -4.01 -2.50
CA LYS A 47 8.91 -2.84 -3.24
C LYS A 47 10.15 -2.29 -2.53
N PRO A 48 11.23 -1.93 -3.27
CA PRO A 48 12.42 -1.32 -2.69
C PRO A 48 12.13 0.12 -2.23
N ALA A 49 12.97 0.65 -1.35
CA ALA A 49 12.89 2.04 -0.91
C ALA A 49 12.89 3.06 -2.07
N SER A 50 13.58 2.75 -3.18
CA SER A 50 13.61 3.58 -4.40
C SER A 50 12.26 3.69 -5.12
N SER A 51 11.31 2.79 -4.83
CA SER A 51 9.93 2.88 -5.37
C SER A 51 9.09 3.95 -4.69
N ILE A 52 9.51 4.44 -3.51
CA ILE A 52 8.70 5.34 -2.69
C ILE A 52 8.83 6.78 -3.17
N VAL A 53 7.68 7.42 -3.32
CA VAL A 53 7.58 8.87 -3.62
C VAL A 53 6.49 9.51 -2.77
N PRO A 54 6.54 10.84 -2.50
CA PRO A 54 5.44 11.51 -1.82
C PRO A 54 4.16 11.48 -2.65
N MET A 55 3.03 11.09 -2.06
CA MET A 55 1.74 11.01 -2.74
C MET A 55 1.15 12.38 -3.13
N ASN A 56 1.54 13.43 -2.43
CA ASN A 56 1.07 14.81 -2.65
C ASN A 56 1.91 15.59 -3.70
N THR A 57 2.79 14.91 -4.41
CA THR A 57 3.52 15.47 -5.56
C THR A 57 2.99 14.85 -6.86
N PRO A 58 3.08 15.55 -8.02
CA PRO A 58 2.66 14.95 -9.29
C PRO A 58 3.40 13.64 -9.56
N LEU A 59 2.64 12.57 -9.77
CA LEU A 59 3.18 11.23 -10.01
C LEU A 59 3.64 11.11 -11.47
N ALA A 60 4.91 10.78 -11.66
CA ALA A 60 5.44 10.47 -12.98
C ALA A 60 5.22 8.99 -13.30
N LEU A 61 4.36 8.69 -14.29
CA LEU A 61 4.14 7.32 -14.73
C LEU A 61 5.18 6.92 -15.79
N PRO A 62 5.65 5.65 -15.76
CA PRO A 62 6.59 5.15 -16.77
C PRO A 62 5.95 5.16 -18.16
N GLN A 63 6.66 5.74 -19.13
CA GLN A 63 6.18 5.86 -20.51
C GLN A 63 6.47 4.58 -21.31
N GLY A 64 5.52 4.20 -22.19
CA GLY A 64 5.71 3.09 -23.13
C GLY A 64 5.74 1.68 -22.49
N GLN A 65 5.29 1.53 -21.24
CA GLN A 65 5.30 0.26 -20.52
C GLN A 65 3.88 -0.33 -20.26
N GLY A 66 2.87 0.15 -20.96
CA GLY A 66 1.48 -0.26 -20.78
C GLY A 66 0.76 0.56 -19.70
N GLU A 67 -0.40 0.08 -19.27
CA GLU A 67 -1.24 0.76 -18.30
C GLU A 67 -0.70 0.63 -16.88
N VAL A 68 -0.66 1.78 -16.16
CA VAL A 68 -0.36 1.83 -14.73
C VAL A 68 -1.67 1.93 -13.95
N HIS A 69 -2.02 0.87 -13.23
CA HIS A 69 -3.22 0.85 -12.41
C HIS A 69 -2.94 1.33 -10.99
N HIS A 70 -3.92 2.07 -10.43
CA HIS A 70 -3.94 2.39 -9.00
C HIS A 70 -4.47 1.21 -8.18
N GLU A 71 -3.89 0.99 -7.03
CA GLU A 71 -4.36 0.08 -5.98
C GLU A 71 -4.17 0.82 -4.64
N VAL A 72 -5.26 1.40 -4.11
CA VAL A 72 -5.21 2.13 -2.83
C VAL A 72 -5.18 1.17 -1.66
N GLU A 73 -4.25 1.40 -0.74
CA GLU A 73 -3.98 0.52 0.40
C GLU A 73 -3.75 1.29 1.70
N ILE A 74 -4.09 0.67 2.82
CA ILE A 74 -3.65 1.16 4.12
C ILE A 74 -2.15 0.85 4.23
N ALA A 75 -1.37 1.87 4.56
CA ALA A 75 0.06 1.77 4.81
C ALA A 75 0.34 1.83 6.31
N LEU A 76 1.16 0.92 6.83
CA LEU A 76 1.61 0.93 8.22
C LEU A 76 3.12 1.16 8.27
N LEU A 77 3.55 2.16 9.04
CA LEU A 77 4.96 2.45 9.26
C LEU A 77 5.47 1.69 10.49
N VAL A 78 6.50 0.90 10.32
CA VAL A 78 7.12 0.10 11.39
C VAL A 78 8.00 1.00 12.26
N SER A 79 7.80 0.97 13.59
CA SER A 79 8.62 1.71 14.57
C SER A 79 9.73 0.87 15.20
N GLU A 80 9.52 -0.43 15.33
CA GLU A 80 10.44 -1.34 15.99
C GLU A 80 10.60 -2.63 15.20
N ARG A 81 11.78 -3.22 15.30
CA ARG A 81 12.09 -4.49 14.65
C ARG A 81 11.10 -5.59 15.02
N MET A 82 10.60 -6.29 13.99
CA MET A 82 9.70 -7.44 14.12
C MET A 82 10.28 -8.66 13.39
N ARG A 83 10.43 -9.74 14.13
CA ARG A 83 10.81 -11.07 13.62
C ARG A 83 10.10 -12.13 14.44
N ASN A 84 9.27 -12.95 13.79
CA ASN A 84 8.41 -13.95 14.43
C ASN A 84 7.54 -13.36 15.56
N VAL A 85 6.95 -12.17 15.33
CA VAL A 85 6.02 -11.56 16.28
C VAL A 85 4.64 -12.14 16.14
N ASP A 86 3.87 -12.18 17.22
CA ASP A 86 2.46 -12.53 17.18
C ASP A 86 1.57 -11.32 16.88
N ALA A 87 0.32 -11.59 16.50
CA ALA A 87 -0.66 -10.56 16.15
C ALA A 87 -1.04 -9.63 17.33
N LYS A 88 -0.78 -10.03 18.58
CA LYS A 88 -1.06 -9.20 19.78
C LYS A 88 0.07 -8.22 20.04
N THR A 89 1.30 -8.58 19.69
CA THR A 89 2.49 -7.75 19.85
C THR A 89 2.67 -6.77 18.71
N ALA A 90 2.31 -7.16 17.47
CA ALA A 90 2.51 -6.34 16.27
C ALA A 90 1.95 -4.90 16.37
N PRO A 91 0.76 -4.63 16.95
CA PRO A 91 0.22 -3.27 17.06
C PRO A 91 1.14 -2.27 17.78
N TRP A 92 1.88 -2.72 18.78
CA TRP A 92 2.76 -1.88 19.61
C TRP A 92 4.05 -1.45 18.90
N LYS A 93 4.31 -2.05 17.73
CA LYS A 93 5.50 -1.81 16.90
C LYS A 93 5.19 -1.04 15.62
N ILE A 94 4.03 -0.39 15.55
CA ILE A 94 3.61 0.49 14.46
C ILE A 94 3.69 1.95 14.92
N ALA A 95 4.45 2.76 14.16
CA ALA A 95 4.55 4.20 14.39
C ALA A 95 3.31 4.94 13.94
N GLY A 96 2.77 4.60 12.77
CA GLY A 96 1.67 5.33 12.17
C GLY A 96 0.95 4.59 11.05
N TYR A 97 -0.20 5.13 10.71
CA TYR A 97 -1.06 4.70 9.61
C TYR A 97 -1.07 5.76 8.52
N GLY A 98 -0.94 5.34 7.29
CA GLY A 98 -1.00 6.20 6.12
C GLY A 98 -1.78 5.54 4.99
N ILE A 99 -1.71 6.15 3.83
CA ILE A 99 -2.26 5.63 2.59
C ILE A 99 -1.10 5.40 1.62
N GLY A 100 -1.10 4.26 0.95
CA GLY A 100 -0.20 3.96 -0.15
C GLY A 100 -0.97 3.71 -1.44
N LEU A 101 -0.33 3.95 -2.58
CA LEU A 101 -0.76 3.39 -3.86
C LEU A 101 0.24 2.31 -4.27
N ASP A 102 -0.24 1.08 -4.41
CA ASP A 102 0.52 -0.02 -5.02
C ASP A 102 0.39 0.08 -6.54
N LEU A 103 1.11 1.04 -7.15
CA LEU A 103 1.07 1.22 -8.60
C LEU A 103 1.59 -0.01 -9.32
N THR A 104 0.84 -0.43 -10.33
CA THR A 104 1.03 -1.70 -11.01
C THR A 104 1.01 -1.54 -12.52
N LEU A 105 2.09 -1.93 -13.20
CA LEU A 105 2.08 -2.14 -14.65
C LEU A 105 1.24 -3.39 -14.94
N ARG A 106 -0.04 -3.18 -15.24
CA ARG A 106 -1.06 -4.26 -15.22
C ARG A 106 -0.82 -5.32 -16.28
N ASP A 107 -0.51 -4.91 -17.50
CA ASP A 107 -0.27 -5.83 -18.61
C ASP A 107 0.97 -6.68 -18.34
N LEU A 108 2.05 -6.04 -17.89
CA LEU A 108 3.29 -6.72 -17.54
C LEU A 108 3.09 -7.70 -16.38
N GLN A 109 2.32 -7.32 -15.34
CA GLN A 109 1.99 -8.24 -14.25
C GLN A 109 1.25 -9.48 -14.76
N SER A 110 0.30 -9.30 -15.67
CA SER A 110 -0.47 -10.40 -16.26
C SER A 110 0.44 -11.35 -17.05
N GLU A 111 1.38 -10.79 -17.82
CA GLU A 111 2.38 -11.57 -18.56
C GLU A 111 3.30 -12.37 -17.61
N LEU A 112 3.83 -11.70 -16.57
CA LEU A 112 4.72 -12.34 -15.58
C LEU A 112 4.01 -13.46 -14.83
N LYS A 113 2.75 -13.24 -14.41
CA LYS A 113 1.92 -14.25 -13.77
C LYS A 113 1.71 -15.49 -14.67
N ALA A 114 1.36 -15.28 -15.94
CA ALA A 114 1.13 -16.37 -16.89
C ALA A 114 2.38 -17.23 -17.08
N LYS A 115 3.59 -16.65 -16.93
CA LYS A 115 4.88 -17.32 -17.07
C LYS A 115 5.45 -17.83 -15.73
N GLY A 116 4.78 -17.61 -14.59
CA GLY A 116 5.32 -17.94 -13.27
C GLY A 116 6.58 -17.14 -12.89
N HIS A 117 6.74 -15.94 -13.45
CA HIS A 117 7.89 -15.08 -13.20
C HIS A 117 7.63 -14.14 -12.00
N PRO A 118 8.70 -13.64 -11.34
CA PRO A 118 8.62 -12.63 -10.28
C PRO A 118 7.94 -11.34 -10.75
N TRP A 119 7.28 -10.63 -9.81
CA TRP A 119 6.46 -9.45 -10.12
C TRP A 119 7.21 -8.11 -10.03
N GLU A 120 8.46 -8.09 -9.58
CA GLU A 120 9.23 -6.88 -9.28
C GLU A 120 9.22 -5.87 -10.44
N ARG A 121 9.33 -6.34 -11.69
CA ARG A 121 9.29 -5.46 -12.88
C ARG A 121 7.96 -4.72 -13.03
N ALA A 122 6.87 -5.33 -12.58
CA ALA A 122 5.53 -4.75 -12.66
C ALA A 122 5.14 -3.96 -11.41
N LYS A 123 5.76 -4.23 -10.27
CA LYS A 123 5.37 -3.74 -8.95
C LYS A 123 6.41 -2.82 -8.28
N SER A 124 7.68 -2.86 -8.72
CA SER A 124 8.81 -2.27 -8.00
C SER A 124 9.59 -1.24 -8.81
N PHE A 125 8.97 -0.67 -9.84
CA PHE A 125 9.59 0.41 -10.64
C PHE A 125 9.68 1.71 -9.80
N ASP A 126 10.55 2.63 -10.21
CA ASP A 126 10.73 3.91 -9.53
C ASP A 126 9.40 4.69 -9.50
N GLY A 127 8.98 5.12 -8.32
CA GLY A 127 7.69 5.78 -8.12
C GLY A 127 6.49 4.84 -8.00
N ALA A 128 6.69 3.50 -7.97
CA ALA A 128 5.59 2.52 -7.86
C ALA A 128 4.89 2.50 -6.49
N CYS A 129 5.37 3.28 -5.51
CA CYS A 129 4.81 3.34 -4.16
C CYS A 129 4.64 4.78 -3.68
N PRO A 130 3.66 5.54 -4.20
CA PRO A 130 3.29 6.81 -3.59
C PRO A 130 2.78 6.59 -2.18
N LEU A 131 3.35 7.31 -1.19
CA LEU A 131 2.93 7.28 0.21
C LEU A 131 2.48 8.66 0.68
N SER A 132 1.40 8.69 1.46
CA SER A 132 0.96 9.87 2.20
C SER A 132 1.87 10.14 3.41
N GLY A 133 1.68 11.26 4.11
CA GLY A 133 2.08 11.39 5.50
C GLY A 133 1.33 10.39 6.38
N PHE A 134 1.88 10.11 7.56
CA PHE A 134 1.32 9.14 8.52
C PHE A 134 0.59 9.85 9.67
N VAL A 135 -0.51 9.26 10.12
CA VAL A 135 -1.18 9.59 11.39
C VAL A 135 -0.57 8.71 12.48
N ASP A 136 -0.26 9.28 13.64
CA ASP A 136 0.27 8.54 14.79
C ASP A 136 -0.64 7.35 15.14
N ALA A 137 -0.06 6.17 15.32
CA ALA A 137 -0.81 4.94 15.62
C ALA A 137 -1.64 5.06 16.91
N ARG A 138 -1.19 5.87 17.87
CA ARG A 138 -1.93 6.15 19.13
C ARG A 138 -3.24 6.89 18.89
N GLY A 139 -3.36 7.63 17.79
CA GLY A 139 -4.58 8.31 17.36
C GLY A 139 -5.58 7.43 16.64
N ILE A 140 -5.17 6.23 16.22
CA ILE A 140 -6.04 5.27 15.53
C ILE A 140 -6.53 4.23 16.53
N SER A 141 -7.84 4.26 16.80
CA SER A 141 -8.45 3.23 17.65
C SER A 141 -8.41 1.87 16.94
N GLY A 142 -7.58 0.95 17.41
CA GLY A 142 -7.52 -0.43 16.88
C GLY A 142 -8.80 -1.25 17.09
N LYS A 143 -9.83 -0.66 17.72
CA LYS A 143 -11.14 -1.30 18.02
C LYS A 143 -12.19 -1.05 16.95
N GLN A 144 -11.99 -0.10 16.03
CA GLN A 144 -12.94 0.23 14.97
C GLN A 144 -12.38 -0.14 13.59
N PRO A 145 -13.23 -0.63 12.68
CA PRO A 145 -12.83 -0.86 11.31
C PRO A 145 -12.28 0.41 10.66
N LEU A 146 -11.19 0.30 9.93
CA LEU A 146 -10.67 1.37 9.09
C LEU A 146 -11.28 1.24 7.70
N ASN A 147 -11.82 2.35 7.19
CA ASN A 147 -12.32 2.45 5.83
C ASN A 147 -11.27 3.16 4.97
N ILE A 148 -11.08 2.67 3.75
CA ILE A 148 -10.20 3.28 2.76
C ILE A 148 -10.96 3.53 1.48
N SER A 149 -10.68 4.64 0.81
CA SER A 149 -11.29 4.95 -0.47
C SER A 149 -10.38 5.77 -1.37
N LEU A 150 -10.61 5.65 -2.68
CA LEU A 150 -9.96 6.44 -3.72
C LEU A 150 -11.01 6.94 -4.72
N ALA A 151 -11.02 8.23 -4.96
CA ALA A 151 -11.74 8.86 -6.07
C ALA A 151 -10.73 9.41 -7.09
N VAL A 152 -10.99 9.25 -8.37
CA VAL A 152 -10.19 9.82 -9.47
C VAL A 152 -11.11 10.70 -10.32
N ASN A 153 -10.70 11.95 -10.54
CA ASN A 153 -11.47 12.97 -11.25
C ASN A 153 -12.90 13.14 -10.70
N GLY A 154 -13.02 13.10 -9.37
CA GLY A 154 -14.30 13.20 -8.65
C GLY A 154 -15.17 11.94 -8.65
N ALA A 155 -14.82 10.90 -9.41
CA ALA A 155 -15.55 9.63 -9.43
C ALA A 155 -14.94 8.64 -8.43
N MET A 156 -15.78 8.08 -7.53
CA MET A 156 -15.35 7.00 -6.63
C MET A 156 -14.93 5.78 -7.44
N ARG A 157 -13.70 5.31 -7.24
CA ARG A 157 -13.11 4.13 -7.90
C ARG A 157 -12.99 2.95 -6.96
N GLN A 158 -12.38 3.15 -5.81
CA GLN A 158 -12.14 2.09 -4.84
C GLN A 158 -12.70 2.48 -3.48
N GLN A 159 -13.32 1.53 -2.79
CA GLN A 159 -13.79 1.68 -1.43
C GLN A 159 -13.76 0.33 -0.73
N GLY A 160 -13.20 0.29 0.47
CA GLY A 160 -13.11 -0.93 1.27
C GLY A 160 -13.01 -0.66 2.76
N SER A 161 -13.10 -1.74 3.52
CA SER A 161 -12.96 -1.75 4.99
C SER A 161 -12.05 -2.90 5.41
N THR A 162 -11.33 -2.71 6.51
CA THR A 162 -10.49 -3.77 7.10
C THR A 162 -11.29 -5.02 7.51
N THR A 163 -12.61 -4.90 7.69
CA THR A 163 -13.50 -6.05 7.94
C THR A 163 -13.68 -6.97 6.72
N GLN A 164 -13.29 -6.51 5.54
CA GLN A 164 -13.38 -7.26 4.28
C GLN A 164 -12.06 -7.93 3.89
N MET A 165 -11.01 -7.72 4.70
CA MET A 165 -9.70 -8.33 4.48
C MET A 165 -9.76 -9.83 4.76
N LEU A 166 -9.13 -10.63 3.90
CA LEU A 166 -8.96 -12.08 4.09
C LEU A 166 -7.97 -12.36 5.22
N PHE A 167 -6.89 -11.61 5.28
CA PHE A 167 -5.89 -11.63 6.33
C PHE A 167 -5.95 -10.30 7.08
N PRO A 168 -6.50 -10.27 8.32
CA PRO A 168 -6.55 -9.08 9.15
C PRO A 168 -5.16 -8.48 9.37
N ILE A 169 -5.05 -7.16 9.50
CA ILE A 169 -3.78 -6.40 9.47
C ILE A 169 -2.69 -7.04 10.35
N PHE A 170 -2.99 -7.30 11.61
CA PHE A 170 -1.95 -7.75 12.55
C PHE A 170 -1.63 -9.25 12.42
N GLU A 171 -2.56 -10.05 11.93
CA GLU A 171 -2.31 -11.44 11.54
C GLU A 171 -1.43 -11.49 10.29
N LEU A 172 -1.68 -10.59 9.32
CA LEU A 172 -0.84 -10.41 8.15
C LEU A 172 0.59 -10.01 8.52
N ILE A 173 0.76 -9.01 9.42
CA ILE A 173 2.08 -8.60 9.90
C ILE A 173 2.80 -9.73 10.62
N ALA A 174 2.10 -10.51 11.45
CA ALA A 174 2.69 -11.68 12.11
C ALA A 174 3.26 -12.66 11.07
N GLN A 175 2.45 -13.06 10.07
CA GLN A 175 2.90 -13.93 8.98
C GLN A 175 4.04 -13.33 8.14
N MET A 176 3.98 -12.02 7.82
CA MET A 176 5.08 -11.32 7.14
C MET A 176 6.37 -11.42 7.96
N SER A 177 6.28 -11.27 9.28
CA SER A 177 7.45 -11.29 10.19
C SER A 177 8.09 -12.67 10.34
N GLU A 178 7.39 -13.74 9.98
CA GLU A 178 7.95 -15.10 9.91
C GLU A 178 8.90 -15.26 8.72
N ILE A 179 8.64 -14.55 7.63
CA ILE A 179 9.41 -14.62 6.38
C ILE A 179 10.45 -13.51 6.32
N PHE A 180 10.02 -12.28 6.55
CA PHE A 180 10.84 -11.07 6.47
C PHE A 180 11.05 -10.46 7.85
N THR A 181 12.27 -10.14 8.23
CA THR A 181 12.48 -9.20 9.33
C THR A 181 11.97 -7.83 8.88
N LEU A 182 10.98 -7.28 9.60
CA LEU A 182 10.53 -5.92 9.41
C LEU A 182 11.38 -5.01 10.31
N GLU A 183 12.05 -4.05 9.73
CA GLU A 183 12.95 -3.13 10.44
C GLU A 183 12.25 -1.77 10.65
N PRO A 184 12.70 -0.95 11.62
CA PRO A 184 12.19 0.41 11.78
C PRO A 184 12.29 1.20 10.47
N GLY A 185 11.20 1.83 10.06
CA GLY A 185 11.11 2.55 8.80
C GLY A 185 10.67 1.72 7.58
N ASP A 186 10.53 0.41 7.73
CA ASP A 186 9.81 -0.39 6.73
C ASP A 186 8.32 -0.01 6.71
N VAL A 187 7.68 -0.21 5.56
CA VAL A 187 6.24 0.01 5.40
C VAL A 187 5.57 -1.32 5.05
N VAL A 188 4.38 -1.53 5.58
CA VAL A 188 3.50 -2.64 5.17
C VAL A 188 2.34 -2.07 4.39
N LEU A 189 2.10 -2.56 3.17
CA LEU A 189 0.87 -2.35 2.40
C LEU A 189 -0.06 -3.55 2.60
N THR A 190 -1.33 -3.28 2.87
CA THR A 190 -2.28 -4.28 3.42
C THR A 190 -3.20 -4.91 2.39
N GLY A 191 -3.01 -4.60 1.12
CA GLY A 191 -3.88 -5.02 0.04
C GLY A 191 -4.98 -4.02 -0.28
N THR A 192 -5.47 -4.10 -1.51
CA THR A 192 -6.40 -3.13 -2.11
C THR A 192 -7.80 -3.70 -2.28
N PRO A 193 -8.87 -2.90 -2.08
CA PRO A 193 -10.24 -3.27 -2.46
C PRO A 193 -10.42 -3.27 -3.99
N SER A 194 -11.55 -3.81 -4.47
CA SER A 194 -11.94 -3.77 -5.89
C SER A 194 -12.11 -2.34 -6.41
N GLY A 195 -12.14 -2.19 -7.74
CA GLY A 195 -12.27 -0.92 -8.46
C GLY A 195 -10.94 -0.39 -8.99
N VAL A 196 -9.94 -1.28 -9.17
CA VAL A 196 -8.64 -0.92 -9.76
C VAL A 196 -8.80 -0.50 -11.23
N ALA A 197 -8.08 0.54 -11.64
CA ALA A 197 -8.14 1.08 -13.00
C ALA A 197 -6.85 1.82 -13.36
N ALA A 198 -6.68 2.11 -14.65
CA ALA A 198 -5.56 2.88 -15.14
C ALA A 198 -5.61 4.35 -14.66
N LEU A 199 -4.43 4.91 -14.38
CA LEU A 199 -4.18 6.33 -14.20
C LEU A 199 -3.63 6.91 -15.50
N HIS A 200 -4.01 8.16 -15.79
CA HIS A 200 -3.58 8.87 -16.98
C HIS A 200 -2.97 10.23 -16.59
N SER A 201 -2.10 10.77 -17.44
CA SER A 201 -1.59 12.13 -17.28
C SER A 201 -2.73 13.14 -17.14
N GLY A 202 -2.63 14.04 -16.16
CA GLY A 202 -3.65 15.02 -15.81
C GLY A 202 -4.74 14.52 -14.85
N ASP A 203 -4.77 13.25 -14.48
CA ASP A 203 -5.70 12.76 -13.45
C ASP A 203 -5.41 13.40 -12.10
N VAL A 204 -6.47 13.75 -11.38
CA VAL A 204 -6.43 14.18 -9.97
C VAL A 204 -7.13 13.13 -9.12
N PHE A 205 -6.48 12.72 -8.04
CA PHE A 205 -7.05 11.72 -7.16
C PHE A 205 -7.14 12.19 -5.70
N HIS A 206 -8.17 11.70 -5.01
CA HIS A 206 -8.40 11.93 -3.59
C HIS A 206 -8.48 10.58 -2.89
N ALA A 207 -7.56 10.33 -1.96
CA ALA A 207 -7.56 9.13 -1.14
C ALA A 207 -7.91 9.47 0.31
N LYS A 208 -8.66 8.57 0.98
CA LYS A 208 -9.09 8.77 2.38
C LYS A 208 -8.90 7.51 3.20
N LEU A 209 -8.44 7.70 4.43
CA LEU A 209 -8.42 6.69 5.49
C LEU A 209 -9.43 7.10 6.57
N GLY A 210 -10.67 6.67 6.42
CA GLY A 210 -11.78 7.07 7.29
C GLY A 210 -11.88 8.58 7.43
N ASN A 211 -11.94 9.04 8.69
CA ASN A 211 -11.88 10.47 9.04
C ASN A 211 -10.48 10.91 9.51
N ALA A 212 -9.50 10.00 9.53
CA ALA A 212 -8.18 10.27 10.09
C ALA A 212 -7.26 10.97 9.10
N LEU A 213 -7.40 10.69 7.80
CA LEU A 213 -6.49 11.20 6.78
C LEU A 213 -7.22 11.40 5.45
N THR A 214 -6.95 12.52 4.80
CA THR A 214 -7.29 12.77 3.39
C THR A 214 -6.05 13.31 2.70
N VAL A 215 -5.77 12.78 1.52
CA VAL A 215 -4.67 13.27 0.66
C VAL A 215 -5.19 13.47 -0.76
N GLU A 216 -4.75 14.54 -1.38
CA GLU A 216 -4.94 14.85 -2.79
C GLU A 216 -3.60 14.70 -3.52
N GLY A 217 -3.64 14.15 -4.71
CA GLY A 217 -2.50 14.04 -5.60
C GLY A 217 -2.90 14.13 -7.06
N SER A 218 -1.92 14.18 -7.94
CA SER A 218 -2.14 14.26 -9.39
C SER A 218 -1.12 13.41 -10.14
N VAL A 219 -1.43 13.15 -11.40
CA VAL A 219 -0.55 12.46 -12.35
C VAL A 219 0.04 13.50 -13.29
N ALA A 220 1.37 13.49 -13.47
CA ALA A 220 2.10 14.44 -14.34
C ALA A 220 1.81 14.21 -15.83
#